data_01a8c6bb599a575ecf300498889224c7
#
_entry.id   01a8c6bb599a575ecf300498889224c7
#
_cell.length_a   1.000
_cell.length_b   1.000
_cell.length_c   1.000
_cell.angle_alpha   90.00
_cell.angle_beta   90.00
_cell.angle_gamma   90.00
#
_symmetry.space_group_name_H-M   'P 1'
#
loop_
_entity.id
_entity.type
_entity.pdbx_description
1 polymer ?
#
loop_
_entity_poly.entity_id
_entity_poly.type
_entity_poly.pdbx_seq_one_letter_code
_entity_poly.pdbx_strand_id
1 'polypeptide(L)'
;MVVHAVWVIDASGIPLFYKAYSPLEFDPTLFSSFFSAIVHFQSEMMGRQLQDIAFEDLSFSYIVDAGLVFLACVKKDSATSNLLRALRDIFHKYFGSEMILLSTPLRSSPEAQGLLRNFALEVDKLVGYSPKKEPVPVRVTALPRLLEKDSPIHKDLEQKFGGDGITVILLSDGKHTVNDIATAVKVSVAQVEEIVRYGERRGYLKVVSAYELGTPSSAVASSKD
;
A
#
# COMPACT_ATOMS: atom_id res chain seq x y z
N MET A 1 9.69 17.55 -9.62
CA MET A 1 9.96 16.83 -8.35
C MET A 1 9.49 15.38 -8.53
N VAL A 2 10.34 14.41 -8.21
CA VAL A 2 9.96 12.99 -8.22
C VAL A 2 9.71 12.57 -6.79
N VAL A 3 8.47 12.19 -6.49
CA VAL A 3 8.06 11.64 -5.18
C VAL A 3 8.06 10.12 -5.29
N HIS A 4 8.75 9.46 -4.39
CA HIS A 4 8.85 8.00 -4.32
C HIS A 4 7.81 7.41 -3.37
N ALA A 5 7.55 8.08 -2.26
CA ALA A 5 6.50 7.69 -1.31
C ALA A 5 6.15 8.82 -0.34
N VAL A 6 4.97 8.70 0.28
CA VAL A 6 4.53 9.58 1.38
C VAL A 6 3.96 8.76 2.53
N TRP A 7 4.12 9.28 3.76
CA TRP A 7 3.57 8.71 4.98
C TRP A 7 2.89 9.77 5.82
N VAL A 8 1.91 9.34 6.61
CA VAL A 8 1.45 10.01 7.82
C VAL A 8 1.60 9.01 8.95
N ILE A 9 2.40 9.34 9.96
CA ILE A 9 2.80 8.44 11.04
C ILE A 9 2.32 9.06 12.35
N ASP A 10 1.77 8.25 13.24
CA ASP A 10 1.36 8.71 14.57
C ASP A 10 2.55 8.78 15.55
N ALA A 11 2.29 9.30 16.77
CA ALA A 11 3.31 9.41 17.80
C ALA A 11 3.90 8.07 18.26
N SER A 12 3.20 6.96 18.03
CA SER A 12 3.69 5.61 18.36
C SER A 12 4.50 4.95 17.24
N GLY A 13 4.68 5.65 16.11
CA GLY A 13 5.40 5.14 14.95
C GLY A 13 4.55 4.26 14.02
N ILE A 14 3.24 4.21 14.24
CA ILE A 14 2.33 3.45 13.39
C ILE A 14 1.96 4.30 12.17
N PRO A 15 2.12 3.79 10.94
CA PRO A 15 1.70 4.52 9.77
C PRO A 15 0.17 4.57 9.68
N LEU A 16 -0.41 5.74 9.80
CA LEU A 16 -1.84 6.00 9.56
C LEU A 16 -2.15 5.99 8.06
N PHE A 17 -1.21 6.46 7.27
CA PHE A 17 -1.27 6.43 5.82
C PHE A 17 0.11 6.17 5.24
N TYR A 18 0.17 5.37 4.20
CA TYR A 18 1.37 5.14 3.39
C TYR A 18 0.98 4.97 1.94
N LYS A 19 1.71 5.61 1.04
CA LYS A 19 1.57 5.39 -0.39
C LYS A 19 2.92 5.50 -1.09
N ALA A 20 3.30 4.43 -1.80
CA ALA A 20 4.44 4.41 -2.68
C ALA A 20 4.04 4.77 -4.12
N TYR A 21 4.91 5.51 -4.80
CA TYR A 21 4.82 5.91 -6.20
C TYR A 21 5.92 5.29 -7.05
N SER A 22 6.89 4.64 -6.40
CA SER A 22 7.91 3.80 -7.01
C SER A 22 8.25 2.64 -6.07
N PRO A 23 8.80 1.52 -6.58
CA PRO A 23 9.29 0.44 -5.73
C PRO A 23 10.32 0.97 -4.73
N LEU A 24 10.16 0.61 -3.47
CA LEU A 24 11.12 0.85 -2.39
C LEU A 24 11.48 -0.49 -1.76
N GLU A 25 12.77 -0.72 -1.56
CA GLU A 25 13.30 -2.02 -1.08
C GLU A 25 13.27 -2.17 0.44
N PHE A 26 12.32 -1.54 1.13
CA PHE A 26 12.18 -1.64 2.58
C PHE A 26 10.72 -1.81 3.02
N ASP A 27 10.52 -2.43 4.19
CA ASP A 27 9.20 -2.57 4.80
C ASP A 27 8.72 -1.21 5.32
N PRO A 28 7.56 -0.71 4.86
CA PRO A 28 7.05 0.61 5.26
C PRO A 28 6.75 0.74 6.76
N THR A 29 6.38 -0.35 7.42
CA THR A 29 6.02 -0.35 8.85
C THR A 29 7.27 -0.28 9.71
N LEU A 30 8.28 -1.10 9.39
CA LEU A 30 9.59 -1.03 10.06
C LEU A 30 10.22 0.34 9.86
N PHE A 31 10.14 0.88 8.65
CA PHE A 31 10.67 2.20 8.35
C PHE A 31 9.96 3.30 9.14
N SER A 32 8.62 3.26 9.26
CA SER A 32 7.85 4.23 10.04
C SER A 32 8.25 4.24 11.51
N SER A 33 8.39 3.06 12.11
CA SER A 33 8.82 2.92 13.51
C SER A 33 10.23 3.43 13.74
N PHE A 34 11.15 3.09 12.84
CA PHE A 34 12.54 3.60 12.88
C PHE A 34 12.56 5.13 12.73
N PHE A 35 11.82 5.67 11.78
CA PHE A 35 11.78 7.11 11.52
C PHE A 35 11.18 7.89 12.70
N SER A 36 10.11 7.37 13.31
CA SER A 36 9.53 7.94 14.52
C SER A 36 10.55 8.00 15.67
N ALA A 37 11.33 6.94 15.85
CA ALA A 37 12.40 6.92 16.87
C ALA A 37 13.45 8.01 16.61
N ILE A 38 13.85 8.24 15.36
CA ILE A 38 14.77 9.33 15.00
C ILE A 38 14.17 10.70 15.34
N VAL A 39 12.90 10.93 14.99
CA VAL A 39 12.20 12.20 15.26
C VAL A 39 12.10 12.45 16.77
N HIS A 40 11.76 11.43 17.57
CA HIS A 40 11.72 11.54 19.04
C HIS A 40 13.10 11.82 19.62
N PHE A 41 14.10 11.02 19.27
CA PHE A 41 15.48 11.20 19.72
C PHE A 41 15.97 12.63 19.49
N GLN A 42 15.67 13.15 18.31
CA GLN A 42 16.09 14.47 17.90
C GLN A 42 15.39 15.59 18.70
N SER A 43 14.07 15.46 18.96
CA SER A 43 13.32 16.44 19.75
C SER A 43 13.84 16.52 21.19
N GLU A 44 14.26 15.39 21.76
CA GLU A 44 14.78 15.31 23.13
C GLU A 44 16.24 15.79 23.27
N MET A 45 17.08 15.46 22.29
CA MET A 45 18.55 15.68 22.43
C MET A 45 19.03 17.00 21.85
N MET A 46 18.41 17.50 20.79
CA MET A 46 19.00 18.61 20.03
C MET A 46 18.20 19.91 20.07
N GLY A 47 16.94 19.90 20.47
CA GLY A 47 16.08 21.10 20.47
C GLY A 47 15.94 21.77 19.10
N ARG A 48 16.45 21.15 18.05
CA ARG A 48 16.37 21.59 16.65
C ARG A 48 15.69 20.51 15.84
N GLN A 49 14.77 20.88 14.96
CA GLN A 49 14.15 19.94 14.05
C GLN A 49 15.05 19.72 12.84
N LEU A 50 15.53 18.51 12.64
CA LEU A 50 16.01 18.05 11.34
C LEU A 50 14.80 18.06 10.39
N GLN A 51 14.97 18.59 9.22
CA GLN A 51 13.88 18.61 8.24
C GLN A 51 14.09 17.58 7.13
N ASP A 52 15.34 17.15 6.96
CA ASP A 52 15.72 16.26 5.89
C ASP A 52 16.78 15.24 6.32
N ILE A 53 16.59 13.99 5.90
CA ILE A 53 17.58 12.92 6.00
C ILE A 53 17.88 12.44 4.58
N ALA A 54 19.13 12.55 4.14
CA ALA A 54 19.55 12.16 2.82
C ALA A 54 20.27 10.81 2.83
N PHE A 55 19.90 9.94 1.89
CA PHE A 55 20.55 8.67 1.59
C PHE A 55 20.88 8.64 0.11
N GLU A 56 22.15 8.54 -0.26
CA GLU A 56 22.61 8.47 -1.65
C GLU A 56 21.82 9.39 -2.61
N ASP A 57 20.83 8.87 -3.31
CA ASP A 57 20.00 9.55 -4.31
C ASP A 57 18.58 9.90 -3.79
N LEU A 58 18.23 9.48 -2.57
CA LEU A 58 16.95 9.75 -1.91
C LEU A 58 17.09 10.78 -0.79
N SER A 59 16.04 11.55 -0.58
CA SER A 59 15.88 12.43 0.57
C SER A 59 14.53 12.19 1.22
N PHE A 60 14.55 12.07 2.55
CA PHE A 60 13.37 11.95 3.40
C PHE A 60 13.17 13.27 4.12
N SER A 61 12.19 14.02 3.68
CA SER A 61 11.80 15.29 4.29
C SER A 61 10.56 15.11 5.14
N TYR A 62 10.47 15.80 6.28
CA TYR A 62 9.31 15.67 7.15
C TYR A 62 8.96 16.96 7.89
N ILE A 63 7.72 17.02 8.36
CA ILE A 63 7.23 18.00 9.33
C ILE A 63 6.46 17.27 10.43
N VAL A 64 6.50 17.84 11.64
CA VAL A 64 5.73 17.35 12.78
C VAL A 64 4.63 18.35 13.07
N ASP A 65 3.39 17.87 13.18
CA ASP A 65 2.23 18.70 13.52
C ASP A 65 1.22 17.87 14.32
N ALA A 66 0.75 18.43 15.45
CA ALA A 66 -0.24 17.80 16.32
C ALA A 66 0.07 16.34 16.71
N GLY A 67 1.34 15.99 16.92
CA GLY A 67 1.78 14.62 17.26
C GLY A 67 1.84 13.67 16.07
N LEU A 68 1.64 14.17 14.86
CA LEU A 68 1.76 13.41 13.61
C LEU A 68 3.05 13.79 12.89
N VAL A 69 3.66 12.82 12.24
CA VAL A 69 4.80 13.02 11.33
C VAL A 69 4.31 12.87 9.90
N PHE A 70 4.39 13.95 9.13
CA PHE A 70 4.16 13.95 7.69
C PHE A 70 5.50 13.83 6.99
N LEU A 71 5.69 12.75 6.26
CA LEU A 71 6.97 12.36 5.67
C LEU A 71 6.83 12.13 4.17
N ALA A 72 7.80 12.61 3.41
CA ALA A 72 7.92 12.35 1.98
C ALA A 72 9.33 11.83 1.64
N CYS A 73 9.38 10.74 0.88
CA CYS A 73 10.57 10.27 0.20
C CYS A 73 10.59 10.83 -1.21
N VAL A 74 11.63 11.58 -1.54
CA VAL A 74 11.79 12.25 -2.84
C VAL A 74 13.19 11.99 -3.38
N LYS A 75 13.36 12.26 -4.67
CA LYS A 75 14.71 12.35 -5.24
C LYS A 75 15.48 13.46 -4.54
N LYS A 76 16.76 13.20 -4.22
CA LYS A 76 17.67 14.17 -3.59
C LYS A 76 17.62 15.53 -4.30
N ASP A 77 17.80 16.59 -3.53
CA ASP A 77 17.75 18.00 -3.97
C ASP A 77 16.38 18.50 -4.45
N SER A 78 15.30 17.78 -4.10
CA SER A 78 13.92 18.23 -4.38
C SER A 78 13.39 19.10 -3.25
N ALA A 79 12.79 20.25 -3.57
CA ALA A 79 12.12 21.11 -2.58
C ALA A 79 10.77 20.47 -2.16
N THR A 80 10.65 20.13 -0.88
CA THR A 80 9.51 19.35 -0.33
C THR A 80 8.58 20.14 0.57
N SER A 81 8.99 21.33 1.03
CA SER A 81 8.25 22.11 2.03
C SER A 81 6.78 22.37 1.65
N ASN A 82 6.51 22.67 0.39
CA ASN A 82 5.15 22.91 -0.09
C ASN A 82 4.33 21.61 -0.17
N LEU A 83 4.97 20.51 -0.56
CA LEU A 83 4.35 19.18 -0.59
C LEU A 83 3.91 18.76 0.82
N LEU A 84 4.82 18.85 1.79
CA LEU A 84 4.55 18.43 3.16
C LEU A 84 3.45 19.29 3.83
N ARG A 85 3.47 20.62 3.62
CA ARG A 85 2.41 21.50 4.11
C ARG A 85 1.06 21.14 3.49
N ALA A 86 1.01 20.97 2.18
CA ALA A 86 -0.23 20.57 1.50
C ALA A 86 -0.71 19.18 1.95
N LEU A 87 0.19 18.22 2.13
CA LEU A 87 -0.14 16.88 2.67
C LEU A 87 -0.79 16.99 4.05
N ARG A 88 -0.19 17.78 4.97
CA ARG A 88 -0.75 18.09 6.28
C ARG A 88 -2.14 18.71 6.18
N ASP A 89 -2.28 19.75 5.39
CA ASP A 89 -3.53 20.52 5.27
C ASP A 89 -4.66 19.64 4.69
N ILE A 90 -4.36 18.82 3.70
CA ILE A 90 -5.31 17.83 3.15
C ILE A 90 -5.66 16.80 4.22
N PHE A 91 -4.68 16.30 4.98
CA PHE A 91 -4.94 15.32 6.04
C PHE A 91 -5.88 15.90 7.10
N HIS A 92 -5.63 17.11 7.60
CA HIS A 92 -6.51 17.76 8.57
C HIS A 92 -7.91 18.05 8.03
N LYS A 93 -8.04 18.34 6.74
CA LYS A 93 -9.34 18.50 6.08
C LYS A 93 -10.19 17.22 6.15
N TYR A 94 -9.55 16.04 5.97
CA TYR A 94 -10.26 14.76 5.97
C TYR A 94 -10.44 14.15 7.35
N PHE A 95 -9.47 14.34 8.25
CA PHE A 95 -9.38 13.61 9.52
C PHE A 95 -9.33 14.52 10.75
N GLY A 96 -9.35 15.84 10.60
CA GLY A 96 -9.22 16.77 11.73
C GLY A 96 -10.25 16.56 12.83
N SER A 97 -11.52 16.27 12.48
CA SER A 97 -12.59 15.91 13.41
C SER A 97 -12.79 14.39 13.57
N GLU A 98 -12.21 13.58 12.70
CA GLU A 98 -12.46 12.15 12.56
C GLU A 98 -11.22 11.30 12.86
N MET A 99 -10.25 11.87 13.60
CA MET A 99 -8.99 11.17 13.95
C MET A 99 -9.21 9.82 14.63
N ILE A 100 -10.31 9.69 15.37
CA ILE A 100 -10.67 8.44 16.05
C ILE A 100 -10.90 7.28 15.07
N LEU A 101 -11.32 7.56 13.83
CA LEU A 101 -11.53 6.54 12.81
C LEU A 101 -10.21 5.90 12.33
N LEU A 102 -9.09 6.57 12.58
CA LEU A 102 -7.76 6.04 12.26
C LEU A 102 -7.19 5.15 13.37
N SER A 103 -7.84 5.09 14.54
CA SER A 103 -7.45 4.15 15.60
C SER A 103 -7.59 2.71 15.12
N THR A 104 -6.71 1.84 15.60
CA THR A 104 -6.58 0.45 15.14
C THR A 104 -7.93 -0.31 15.04
N PRO A 105 -8.86 -0.24 16.04
CA PRO A 105 -10.11 -0.98 15.94
C PRO A 105 -11.09 -0.42 14.89
N LEU A 106 -11.07 0.89 14.61
CA LEU A 106 -12.01 1.54 13.69
C LEU A 106 -11.48 1.73 12.28
N ARG A 107 -10.17 1.58 12.08
CA ARG A 107 -9.51 1.81 10.79
C ARG A 107 -10.04 0.90 9.65
N SER A 108 -10.55 -0.26 9.99
CA SER A 108 -11.15 -1.20 9.02
C SER A 108 -12.62 -0.91 8.74
N SER A 109 -13.23 0.10 9.37
CA SER A 109 -14.62 0.47 9.10
C SER A 109 -14.78 0.98 7.66
N PRO A 110 -15.96 0.78 7.03
CA PRO A 110 -16.22 1.30 5.69
C PRO A 110 -16.04 2.83 5.58
N GLU A 111 -16.35 3.56 6.65
CA GLU A 111 -16.22 5.02 6.73
C GLU A 111 -14.76 5.44 6.71
N ALA A 112 -13.92 4.84 7.57
CA ALA A 112 -12.49 5.11 7.60
C ALA A 112 -11.82 4.77 6.26
N GLN A 113 -12.19 3.64 5.66
CA GLN A 113 -11.69 3.22 4.35
C GLN A 113 -12.13 4.19 3.23
N GLY A 114 -13.36 4.70 3.30
CA GLY A 114 -13.86 5.73 2.38
C GLY A 114 -13.05 7.02 2.46
N LEU A 115 -12.80 7.51 3.67
CA LEU A 115 -12.00 8.71 3.92
C LEU A 115 -10.55 8.53 3.46
N LEU A 116 -9.92 7.39 3.80
CA LEU A 116 -8.56 7.07 3.35
C LEU A 116 -8.43 7.01 1.84
N ARG A 117 -9.43 6.46 1.15
CA ARG A 117 -9.46 6.42 -0.32
C ARG A 117 -9.54 7.83 -0.92
N ASN A 118 -10.43 8.68 -0.40
CA ASN A 118 -10.58 10.04 -0.88
C ASN A 118 -9.32 10.87 -0.59
N PHE A 119 -8.74 10.72 0.58
CA PHE A 119 -7.46 11.33 0.94
C PHE A 119 -6.36 10.91 -0.03
N ALA A 120 -6.25 9.61 -0.32
CA ALA A 120 -5.27 9.09 -1.26
C ALA A 120 -5.40 9.69 -2.67
N LEU A 121 -6.62 9.91 -3.16
CA LEU A 121 -6.86 10.56 -4.46
C LEU A 121 -6.40 12.02 -4.47
N GLU A 122 -6.58 12.75 -3.36
CA GLU A 122 -6.09 14.13 -3.25
C GLU A 122 -4.55 14.16 -3.17
N VAL A 123 -3.95 13.21 -2.46
CA VAL A 123 -2.47 13.07 -2.42
C VAL A 123 -1.93 12.75 -3.81
N ASP A 124 -2.60 11.91 -4.61
CA ASP A 124 -2.21 11.65 -6.00
C ASP A 124 -2.17 12.92 -6.84
N LYS A 125 -3.20 13.74 -6.74
CA LYS A 125 -3.26 15.04 -7.43
C LYS A 125 -2.14 15.97 -6.98
N LEU A 126 -1.87 16.01 -5.67
CA LEU A 126 -0.82 16.83 -5.07
C LEU A 126 0.57 16.45 -5.60
N VAL A 127 0.83 15.16 -5.73
CA VAL A 127 2.10 14.61 -6.24
C VAL A 127 2.20 14.74 -7.76
N GLY A 128 1.10 15.04 -8.44
CA GLY A 128 1.01 15.00 -9.90
C GLY A 128 1.01 13.58 -10.46
N TYR A 129 0.67 12.62 -9.60
CA TYR A 129 0.52 11.23 -9.99
C TYR A 129 -0.83 11.06 -10.70
N SER A 130 -0.77 10.90 -11.99
CA SER A 130 -1.90 10.36 -12.74
C SER A 130 -1.72 8.84 -12.73
N PRO A 131 -2.61 8.07 -12.12
CA PRO A 131 -2.53 6.63 -12.24
C PRO A 131 -2.67 6.32 -13.74
N LYS A 132 -1.55 6.23 -14.45
CA LYS A 132 -1.53 5.33 -15.59
C LYS A 132 -2.06 4.05 -14.99
N LYS A 133 -3.00 3.37 -15.65
CA LYS A 133 -3.52 2.07 -15.22
C LYS A 133 -2.36 1.15 -14.88
N GLU A 134 -1.70 1.41 -13.75
CA GLU A 134 -0.68 0.50 -13.23
C GLU A 134 -1.44 -0.66 -12.67
N PRO A 135 -1.05 -1.84 -13.08
CA PRO A 135 -1.73 -3.05 -12.65
C PRO A 135 -1.65 -3.15 -11.13
N VAL A 136 -2.80 -3.12 -10.51
CA VAL A 136 -2.94 -3.33 -9.07
C VAL A 136 -2.38 -4.72 -8.76
N PRO A 137 -1.49 -4.88 -7.74
CA PRO A 137 -1.06 -6.20 -7.32
C PRO A 137 -2.27 -7.06 -7.01
N VAL A 138 -2.37 -8.21 -7.65
CA VAL A 138 -3.49 -9.14 -7.47
C VAL A 138 -3.12 -10.10 -6.35
N ARG A 139 -3.78 -9.98 -5.21
CA ARG A 139 -3.64 -10.94 -4.14
C ARG A 139 -4.74 -11.97 -4.24
N VAL A 140 -4.36 -13.21 -4.49
CA VAL A 140 -5.28 -14.33 -4.35
C VAL A 140 -5.39 -14.69 -2.89
N THR A 141 -6.61 -14.70 -2.41
CA THR A 141 -6.97 -15.49 -1.25
C THR A 141 -7.47 -16.86 -1.74
N ALA A 142 -6.74 -17.47 -2.67
CA ALA A 142 -7.04 -18.82 -3.04
C ALA A 142 -6.65 -19.72 -1.87
N LEU A 143 -7.63 -20.26 -1.21
CA LEU A 143 -7.42 -21.33 -0.24
C LEU A 143 -6.61 -22.44 -0.94
N PRO A 144 -5.58 -23.03 -0.30
CA PRO A 144 -4.76 -24.09 -0.90
C PRO A 144 -5.54 -25.25 -1.53
N ARG A 145 -6.74 -25.51 -1.02
CA ARG A 145 -7.67 -26.54 -1.53
C ARG A 145 -8.25 -26.23 -2.93
N LEU A 146 -8.15 -25.00 -3.41
CA LEU A 146 -8.70 -24.60 -4.73
C LEU A 146 -7.81 -25.05 -5.89
N LEU A 147 -6.58 -25.47 -5.62
CA LEU A 147 -5.56 -25.79 -6.60
C LEU A 147 -5.35 -27.31 -6.78
N GLU A 148 -6.11 -28.13 -6.07
CA GLU A 148 -6.09 -29.56 -6.30
C GLU A 148 -6.56 -29.87 -7.74
N LYS A 149 -5.79 -30.68 -8.45
CA LYS A 149 -5.94 -30.99 -9.87
C LYS A 149 -7.36 -31.47 -10.28
N ASP A 150 -8.12 -31.98 -9.33
CA ASP A 150 -9.49 -32.46 -9.53
C ASP A 150 -10.58 -31.52 -8.97
N SER A 151 -10.19 -30.35 -8.49
CA SER A 151 -11.17 -29.40 -7.95
C SER A 151 -12.10 -28.85 -9.06
N PRO A 152 -13.37 -28.55 -8.74
CA PRO A 152 -14.28 -27.92 -9.69
C PRO A 152 -13.75 -26.63 -10.27
N ILE A 153 -12.92 -25.89 -9.49
CA ILE A 153 -12.31 -24.62 -9.88
C ILE A 153 -11.21 -24.85 -10.92
N HIS A 154 -10.38 -25.87 -10.72
CA HIS A 154 -9.35 -26.23 -11.69
C HIS A 154 -9.96 -26.59 -13.04
N LYS A 155 -11.01 -27.42 -13.04
CA LYS A 155 -11.74 -27.81 -14.27
C LYS A 155 -12.42 -26.63 -14.97
N ASP A 156 -13.03 -25.71 -14.21
CA ASP A 156 -13.67 -24.52 -14.74
C ASP A 156 -12.65 -23.57 -15.41
N LEU A 157 -11.51 -23.34 -14.75
CA LEU A 157 -10.41 -22.53 -15.29
C LEU A 157 -9.76 -23.16 -16.52
N GLU A 158 -9.49 -24.45 -16.46
CA GLU A 158 -8.89 -25.20 -17.56
C GLU A 158 -9.79 -25.23 -18.80
N GLN A 159 -11.09 -25.43 -18.61
CA GLN A 159 -12.08 -25.42 -19.70
C GLN A 159 -12.17 -24.06 -20.37
N LYS A 160 -12.06 -22.95 -19.61
CA LYS A 160 -12.27 -21.62 -20.12
C LYS A 160 -11.01 -20.95 -20.65
N PHE A 161 -9.89 -21.12 -19.97
CA PHE A 161 -8.64 -20.41 -20.23
C PHE A 161 -7.45 -21.34 -20.47
N GLY A 162 -7.67 -22.66 -20.46
CA GLY A 162 -6.58 -23.63 -20.54
C GLY A 162 -5.63 -23.59 -19.33
N GLY A 163 -4.42 -24.09 -19.52
CA GLY A 163 -3.39 -24.11 -18.48
C GLY A 163 -2.96 -22.71 -17.99
N ASP A 164 -3.11 -21.70 -18.85
CA ASP A 164 -2.76 -20.31 -18.53
C ASP A 164 -3.66 -19.78 -17.41
N GLY A 165 -4.95 -20.12 -17.41
CA GLY A 165 -5.87 -19.70 -16.35
C GLY A 165 -5.45 -20.18 -14.96
N ILE A 166 -5.00 -21.41 -14.88
CA ILE A 166 -4.52 -22.01 -13.62
C ILE A 166 -3.23 -21.34 -13.18
N THR A 167 -2.28 -21.14 -14.12
CA THR A 167 -0.98 -20.55 -13.83
C THR A 167 -1.13 -19.09 -13.37
N VAL A 168 -2.04 -18.31 -13.99
CA VAL A 168 -2.36 -16.94 -13.55
C VAL A 168 -2.88 -16.93 -12.12
N ILE A 169 -3.80 -17.84 -11.77
CA ILE A 169 -4.32 -17.93 -10.41
C ILE A 169 -3.22 -18.34 -9.41
N LEU A 170 -2.32 -19.25 -9.77
CA LEU A 170 -1.18 -19.66 -8.94
C LEU A 170 -0.19 -18.52 -8.65
N LEU A 171 0.08 -17.70 -9.67
CA LEU A 171 1.01 -16.56 -9.55
C LEU A 171 0.35 -15.34 -8.91
N SER A 172 -0.96 -15.34 -8.73
CA SER A 172 -1.67 -14.26 -8.05
C SER A 172 -1.51 -14.37 -6.52
N ASP A 173 -0.28 -14.38 -6.02
CA ASP A 173 0.10 -14.57 -4.61
C ASP A 173 0.12 -13.27 -3.78
N GLY A 174 -0.28 -12.15 -4.40
CA GLY A 174 -0.25 -10.82 -3.81
C GLY A 174 1.13 -10.15 -3.83
N LYS A 175 2.12 -10.78 -4.44
CA LYS A 175 3.45 -10.21 -4.64
C LYS A 175 3.67 -9.78 -6.09
N HIS A 176 2.97 -10.42 -7.03
CA HIS A 176 3.09 -10.18 -8.46
C HIS A 176 1.99 -9.23 -8.95
N THR A 177 2.36 -8.29 -9.81
CA THR A 177 1.42 -7.45 -10.55
C THR A 177 0.85 -8.22 -11.75
N VAL A 178 -0.25 -7.72 -12.33
CA VAL A 178 -0.80 -8.28 -13.58
C VAL A 178 0.26 -8.31 -14.69
N ASN A 179 1.16 -7.31 -14.75
CA ASN A 179 2.25 -7.26 -15.72
C ASN A 179 3.31 -8.32 -15.46
N ASP A 180 3.66 -8.56 -14.18
CA ASP A 180 4.62 -9.59 -13.81
C ASP A 180 4.09 -10.97 -14.18
N ILE A 181 2.80 -11.22 -13.89
CA ILE A 181 2.11 -12.45 -14.22
C ILE A 181 2.04 -12.63 -15.74
N ALA A 182 1.68 -11.59 -16.50
CA ALA A 182 1.62 -11.63 -17.96
C ALA A 182 2.98 -12.00 -18.56
N THR A 183 4.05 -11.42 -18.02
CA THR A 183 5.43 -11.72 -18.44
C THR A 183 5.82 -13.15 -18.11
N ALA A 184 5.50 -13.62 -16.89
CA ALA A 184 5.84 -14.97 -16.43
C ALA A 184 5.09 -16.07 -17.20
N VAL A 185 3.79 -15.85 -17.47
CA VAL A 185 2.94 -16.81 -18.21
C VAL A 185 3.10 -16.69 -19.73
N LYS A 186 3.73 -15.58 -20.20
CA LYS A 186 3.89 -15.23 -21.62
C LYS A 186 2.56 -15.02 -22.37
N VAL A 187 1.61 -14.39 -21.70
CA VAL A 187 0.32 -13.99 -22.25
C VAL A 187 0.17 -12.47 -22.24
N SER A 188 -0.85 -11.95 -22.92
CA SER A 188 -1.11 -10.50 -22.89
C SER A 188 -1.66 -10.06 -21.54
N VAL A 189 -1.36 -8.80 -21.16
CA VAL A 189 -1.91 -8.18 -19.95
C VAL A 189 -3.44 -8.21 -19.94
N ALA A 190 -4.07 -7.98 -21.10
CA ALA A 190 -5.52 -8.04 -21.25
C ALA A 190 -6.10 -9.43 -20.93
N GLN A 191 -5.38 -10.49 -21.31
CA GLN A 191 -5.77 -11.86 -21.00
C GLN A 191 -5.65 -12.18 -19.52
N VAL A 192 -4.57 -11.71 -18.84
CA VAL A 192 -4.45 -11.83 -17.39
C VAL A 192 -5.56 -11.07 -16.67
N GLU A 193 -5.87 -9.83 -17.10
CA GLU A 193 -6.98 -9.05 -16.53
C GLU A 193 -8.34 -9.75 -16.69
N GLU A 194 -8.56 -10.45 -17.80
CA GLU A 194 -9.79 -11.20 -18.02
C GLU A 194 -9.90 -12.39 -17.07
N ILE A 195 -8.81 -13.15 -16.91
CA ILE A 195 -8.74 -14.29 -15.98
C ILE A 195 -8.95 -13.80 -14.53
N VAL A 196 -8.30 -12.70 -14.14
CA VAL A 196 -8.44 -12.10 -12.81
C VAL A 196 -9.89 -11.67 -12.56
N ARG A 197 -10.51 -10.92 -13.48
CA ARG A 197 -11.93 -10.52 -13.38
C ARG A 197 -12.89 -11.72 -13.32
N TYR A 198 -12.57 -12.77 -14.03
CA TYR A 198 -13.34 -14.01 -13.96
C TYR A 198 -13.22 -14.68 -12.61
N GLY A 199 -11.98 -14.83 -12.11
CA GLY A 199 -11.72 -15.42 -10.80
C GLY A 199 -12.33 -14.61 -9.65
N GLU A 200 -12.32 -13.29 -9.74
CA GLU A 200 -12.95 -12.41 -8.74
C GLU A 200 -14.48 -12.61 -8.71
N ARG A 201 -15.14 -12.62 -9.88
CA ARG A 201 -16.59 -12.87 -9.97
C ARG A 201 -17.00 -14.24 -9.46
N ARG A 202 -16.13 -15.22 -9.55
CA ARG A 202 -16.35 -16.59 -9.07
C ARG A 202 -15.94 -16.77 -7.60
N GLY A 203 -15.33 -15.75 -6.97
CA GLY A 203 -14.80 -15.83 -5.60
C GLY A 203 -13.52 -16.67 -5.48
N TYR A 204 -12.82 -16.94 -6.58
CA TYR A 204 -11.55 -17.68 -6.57
C TYR A 204 -10.40 -16.82 -6.10
N LEU A 205 -10.53 -15.51 -6.28
CA LEU A 205 -9.54 -14.53 -5.85
C LEU A 205 -10.22 -13.22 -5.44
N LYS A 206 -9.50 -12.41 -4.69
CA LYS A 206 -9.89 -11.05 -4.32
C LYS A 206 -8.81 -10.11 -4.80
N VAL A 207 -9.17 -9.11 -5.58
CA VAL A 207 -8.26 -8.02 -5.92
C VAL A 207 -8.08 -7.15 -4.68
N VAL A 208 -6.86 -7.10 -4.17
CA VAL A 208 -6.52 -6.29 -2.99
C VAL A 208 -5.88 -5.01 -3.49
N SER A 209 -6.43 -3.87 -3.12
CA SER A 209 -5.79 -2.59 -3.42
C SER A 209 -4.47 -2.48 -2.64
N ALA A 210 -3.49 -1.74 -3.19
CA ALA A 210 -2.21 -1.48 -2.53
C ALA A 210 -2.36 -0.89 -1.10
N TYR A 211 -3.53 -0.38 -0.76
CA TYR A 211 -3.89 0.15 0.55
C TYR A 211 -4.14 -0.92 1.63
N GLU A 212 -4.48 -2.16 1.23
CA GLU A 212 -4.72 -3.26 2.17
C GLU A 212 -3.44 -3.99 2.58
N LEU A 213 -2.31 -3.75 1.90
CA LEU A 213 -1.02 -4.39 2.18
C LEU A 213 -0.33 -3.88 3.45
N GLY A 214 -0.82 -2.79 4.05
CA GLY A 214 -0.29 -2.22 5.30
C GLY A 214 -0.86 -2.80 6.59
N THR A 215 -1.80 -3.74 6.55
CA THR A 215 -2.28 -4.41 7.76
C THR A 215 -1.55 -5.73 7.95
N PRO A 216 -0.80 -5.93 9.05
CA PRO A 216 -0.27 -7.24 9.37
C PRO A 216 -1.42 -8.22 9.51
N SER A 217 -1.37 -9.32 8.77
CA SER A 217 -2.30 -10.43 8.88
C SER A 217 -2.22 -11.02 10.30
N SER A 218 -3.06 -10.53 11.19
CA SER A 218 -3.33 -11.17 12.46
C SER A 218 -4.37 -12.25 12.24
N ALA A 219 -3.98 -13.41 11.77
CA ALA A 219 -4.81 -14.60 11.87
C ALA A 219 -3.97 -15.88 11.68
N VAL A 220 -3.16 -16.20 12.65
CA VAL A 220 -2.97 -17.60 13.06
C VAL A 220 -3.14 -17.64 14.56
N ALA A 221 -4.39 -17.57 15.00
CA ALA A 221 -4.74 -18.03 16.32
C ALA A 221 -4.76 -19.57 16.26
N SER A 222 -3.75 -20.15 16.87
CA SER A 222 -3.67 -21.54 17.23
C SER A 222 -4.94 -21.98 17.96
N SER A 223 -5.68 -22.92 17.39
CA SER A 223 -6.46 -23.85 18.19
C SER A 223 -5.57 -25.06 18.46
N LYS A 224 -4.91 -25.07 19.61
CA LYS A 224 -4.60 -26.28 20.35
C LYS A 224 -5.68 -26.41 21.39
N ASP A 225 -6.48 -27.44 21.25
CA ASP A 225 -6.82 -28.42 22.29
C ASP A 225 -7.42 -29.64 21.57
#